data_3c880d8b2be69d3b3bf32a62fc453a78
#
_entry.id   3c880d8b2be69d3b3bf32a62fc453a78
#
_cell.length_a   1.000
_cell.length_b   1.000
_cell.length_c   1.000
_cell.angle_alpha   90.00
_cell.angle_beta   90.00
_cell.angle_gamma   90.00
#
_symmetry.space_group_name_H-M   'P 1'
#
loop_
_entity.id
_entity.type
_entity.pdbx_description
1 polymer ?
#
loop_
_entity_poly.entity_id
_entity_poly.type
_entity_poly.pdbx_seq_one_letter_code
_entity_poly.pdbx_strand_id
1 'polypeptide(L)'
;MSWSTVRADQFCTLITDGTHDSPKPQQSGRKLITSKHLKGHYIDFDSANWISEADYQKVISRSAVEQWDILFSMIGTIGNIYLENNPHVEYACKNMGIFKFSGNKADAFWMYYYLKSPQAKAYIQTHLRGSTQAYMPLGGLRDMPVPVPPQSVRNAIIAILRPVDEKIVCNNAINDNLLQQAQALYREMFINTTNDQRRTCRAEEYFDIAIGKTP
;
A
#
# COMPACT_ATOMS: atom_id res chain seq x y z
N MET A 1 15.12 17.97 -22.67
CA MET A 1 15.48 18.70 -21.45
C MET A 1 15.74 17.66 -20.37
N SER A 2 16.97 17.60 -19.83
CA SER A 2 17.30 16.72 -18.69
C SER A 2 17.04 17.51 -17.40
N TRP A 3 16.27 16.93 -16.49
CA TRP A 3 16.08 17.49 -15.16
C TRP A 3 17.29 17.16 -14.26
N SER A 4 17.55 18.00 -13.26
CA SER A 4 18.52 17.64 -12.22
C SER A 4 18.05 16.42 -11.45
N THR A 5 18.99 15.61 -11.01
CA THR A 5 18.71 14.41 -10.22
C THR A 5 19.43 14.54 -8.88
N VAL A 6 18.74 14.25 -7.80
CA VAL A 6 19.30 14.22 -6.44
C VAL A 6 19.04 12.84 -5.81
N ARG A 7 19.73 12.51 -4.75
CA ARG A 7 19.43 11.31 -3.96
C ARG A 7 18.11 11.50 -3.20
N ALA A 8 17.39 10.40 -2.99
CA ALA A 8 16.11 10.46 -2.27
C ALA A 8 16.26 11.02 -0.84
N ASP A 9 17.38 10.74 -0.15
CA ASP A 9 17.65 11.27 1.20
C ASP A 9 17.95 12.79 1.20
N GLN A 10 18.28 13.38 0.05
CA GLN A 10 18.41 14.81 -0.14
C GLN A 10 17.09 15.48 -0.56
N PHE A 11 16.18 14.70 -1.17
CA PHE A 11 14.88 15.18 -1.58
C PHE A 11 13.86 15.12 -0.43
N CYS A 12 13.87 14.05 0.34
CA CYS A 12 13.02 13.86 1.52
C CYS A 12 13.66 14.51 2.76
N THR A 13 12.86 14.88 3.74
CA THR A 13 13.38 15.37 5.02
C THR A 13 14.07 14.28 5.83
N LEU A 14 13.57 13.04 5.71
CA LEU A 14 14.15 11.84 6.31
C LEU A 14 13.66 10.59 5.57
N ILE A 15 14.52 9.59 5.45
CA ILE A 15 14.10 8.24 5.06
C ILE A 15 14.52 7.28 6.19
N THR A 16 13.52 6.69 6.82
CA THR A 16 13.68 5.76 7.93
C THR A 16 12.92 4.46 7.65
N ASP A 17 12.94 3.53 8.57
CA ASP A 17 12.17 2.29 8.49
C ASP A 17 11.40 2.01 9.79
N GLY A 18 10.34 1.23 9.68
CA GLY A 18 9.61 0.73 10.81
C GLY A 18 10.41 -0.27 11.65
N THR A 19 9.82 -0.79 12.71
CA THR A 19 10.49 -1.78 13.56
C THR A 19 10.81 -3.07 12.81
N HIS A 20 11.90 -3.73 13.18
CA HIS A 20 12.20 -5.12 12.81
C HIS A 20 11.74 -6.12 13.87
N ASP A 21 11.48 -5.64 15.09
CA ASP A 21 10.95 -6.45 16.19
C ASP A 21 9.59 -7.04 15.81
N SER A 22 9.21 -8.12 16.51
CA SER A 22 7.91 -8.74 16.38
C SER A 22 7.14 -8.61 17.71
N PRO A 23 6.49 -7.46 17.97
CA PRO A 23 5.66 -7.30 19.14
C PRO A 23 4.62 -8.41 19.22
N LYS A 24 4.32 -8.87 20.44
CA LYS A 24 3.30 -9.92 20.65
C LYS A 24 1.92 -9.39 20.28
N PRO A 25 1.14 -10.13 19.47
CA PRO A 25 -0.24 -9.74 19.19
C PRO A 25 -1.07 -9.60 20.47
N GLN A 26 -1.93 -8.58 20.48
CA GLN A 26 -2.86 -8.27 21.56
C GLN A 26 -4.32 -8.36 21.05
N GLN A 27 -5.29 -8.36 21.96
CA GLN A 27 -6.71 -8.29 21.60
C GLN A 27 -7.16 -6.85 21.27
N SER A 28 -6.45 -5.86 21.80
CA SER A 28 -6.71 -4.43 21.60
C SER A 28 -5.42 -3.64 21.75
N GLY A 29 -5.44 -2.35 21.37
CA GLY A 29 -4.28 -1.45 21.44
C GLY A 29 -4.11 -0.63 20.18
N ARG A 30 -2.93 -0.64 19.55
CA ARG A 30 -2.61 0.04 18.30
C ARG A 30 -2.32 -0.98 17.19
N LYS A 31 -2.60 -0.62 15.93
CA LYS A 31 -2.34 -1.52 14.80
C LYS A 31 -0.86 -1.54 14.41
N LEU A 32 -0.36 -2.72 14.06
CA LEU A 32 0.98 -2.90 13.48
C LEU A 32 0.86 -3.25 11.99
N ILE A 33 1.21 -2.29 11.15
CA ILE A 33 1.11 -2.39 9.70
C ILE A 33 2.37 -3.01 9.11
N THR A 34 2.19 -3.93 8.19
CA THR A 34 3.27 -4.60 7.44
C THR A 34 2.95 -4.58 5.95
N SER A 35 3.87 -5.00 5.11
CA SER A 35 3.72 -5.03 3.65
C SER A 35 2.41 -5.63 3.14
N LYS A 36 1.93 -6.70 3.78
CA LYS A 36 0.70 -7.40 3.37
C LYS A 36 -0.57 -6.56 3.51
N HIS A 37 -0.52 -5.53 4.37
CA HIS A 37 -1.65 -4.66 4.63
C HIS A 37 -1.76 -3.49 3.64
N LEU A 38 -0.70 -3.20 2.87
CA LEU A 38 -0.74 -2.18 1.83
C LEU A 38 -1.49 -2.71 0.60
N LYS A 39 -2.64 -2.14 0.30
CA LYS A 39 -3.48 -2.49 -0.86
C LYS A 39 -3.45 -1.40 -1.96
N GLY A 40 -2.34 -0.66 -2.05
CA GLY A 40 -2.15 0.42 -3.02
C GLY A 40 -2.80 1.72 -2.57
N HIS A 41 -4.12 1.81 -2.58
CA HIS A 41 -4.84 3.04 -2.22
C HIS A 41 -5.34 3.09 -0.78
N TYR A 42 -5.28 2.00 -0.04
CA TYR A 42 -5.70 1.93 1.35
C TYR A 42 -4.84 0.94 2.14
N ILE A 43 -4.93 1.04 3.46
CA ILE A 43 -4.35 0.09 4.41
C ILE A 43 -5.47 -0.81 4.93
N ASP A 44 -5.26 -2.12 4.82
CA ASP A 44 -6.14 -3.13 5.41
C ASP A 44 -5.87 -3.23 6.92
N PHE A 45 -6.55 -2.38 7.68
CA PHE A 45 -6.45 -2.36 9.14
C PHE A 45 -7.11 -3.56 9.80
N ASP A 46 -8.11 -4.18 9.17
CA ASP A 46 -8.89 -5.27 9.77
C ASP A 46 -8.01 -6.51 9.94
N SER A 47 -7.19 -6.84 8.97
CA SER A 47 -6.27 -7.97 9.04
C SER A 47 -4.98 -7.69 9.82
N ALA A 48 -4.75 -6.45 10.28
CA ALA A 48 -3.57 -6.07 11.02
C ALA A 48 -3.67 -6.46 12.51
N ASN A 49 -2.57 -6.98 13.05
CA ASN A 49 -2.49 -7.31 14.47
C ASN A 49 -2.51 -6.06 15.34
N TRP A 50 -3.11 -6.19 16.50
CA TRP A 50 -2.99 -5.22 17.58
C TRP A 50 -1.68 -5.44 18.34
N ILE A 51 -1.04 -4.37 18.81
CA ILE A 51 0.11 -4.37 19.71
C ILE A 51 -0.18 -3.54 20.94
N SER A 52 0.59 -3.76 22.02
CA SER A 52 0.45 -2.98 23.24
C SER A 52 0.78 -1.50 23.01
N GLU A 53 0.22 -0.63 23.86
CA GLU A 53 0.56 0.81 23.82
C GLU A 53 2.07 1.03 24.08
N ALA A 54 2.68 0.23 24.95
CA ALA A 54 4.11 0.30 25.23
C ALA A 54 4.97 -0.03 24.00
N ASP A 55 4.61 -1.10 23.26
CA ASP A 55 5.29 -1.45 22.01
C ASP A 55 5.08 -0.38 20.94
N TYR A 56 3.85 0.15 20.85
CA TYR A 56 3.53 1.24 19.94
C TYR A 56 4.42 2.46 20.20
N GLN A 57 4.49 2.93 21.45
CA GLN A 57 5.31 4.07 21.85
C GLN A 57 6.80 3.84 21.56
N LYS A 58 7.29 2.62 21.80
CA LYS A 58 8.67 2.23 21.46
C LYS A 58 8.93 2.35 19.95
N VAL A 59 8.01 1.96 19.11
CA VAL A 59 8.18 2.03 17.65
C VAL A 59 8.11 3.47 17.15
N ILE A 60 7.09 4.22 17.55
CA ILE A 60 6.87 5.59 17.03
C ILE A 60 7.91 6.59 17.55
N SER A 61 8.58 6.32 18.67
CA SER A 61 9.68 7.17 19.13
C SER A 61 10.81 7.33 18.10
N ARG A 62 10.95 6.34 17.18
CA ARG A 62 11.96 6.36 16.12
C ARG A 62 11.35 6.56 14.73
N SER A 63 10.19 6.01 14.50
CA SER A 63 9.62 5.86 13.16
C SER A 63 8.10 6.12 13.13
N ALA A 64 7.67 7.21 13.78
CA ALA A 64 6.29 7.67 13.65
C ALA A 64 5.95 7.96 12.20
N VAL A 65 4.76 7.57 11.79
CA VAL A 65 4.20 7.95 10.50
C VAL A 65 3.38 9.21 10.69
N GLU A 66 3.51 10.14 9.77
CA GLU A 66 2.82 11.43 9.81
C GLU A 66 2.07 11.67 8.50
N GLN A 67 1.18 12.65 8.48
CA GLN A 67 0.48 13.04 7.26
C GLN A 67 1.48 13.42 6.17
N TRP A 68 1.23 12.94 4.97
CA TRP A 68 2.04 13.06 3.74
C TRP A 68 3.31 12.21 3.74
N ASP A 69 3.55 11.35 4.72
CA ASP A 69 4.59 10.34 4.61
C ASP A 69 4.22 9.27 3.58
N ILE A 70 5.21 8.69 2.93
CA ILE A 70 5.01 7.55 2.02
C ILE A 70 5.55 6.29 2.69
N LEU A 71 4.68 5.31 2.85
CA LEU A 71 5.05 3.96 3.27
C LEU A 71 5.47 3.15 2.04
N PHE A 72 6.58 2.43 2.17
CA PHE A 72 7.15 1.60 1.11
C PHE A 72 7.35 0.18 1.62
N SER A 73 6.81 -0.80 0.92
CA SER A 73 7.02 -2.21 1.24
C SER A 73 8.44 -2.65 0.88
N MET A 74 9.26 -2.91 1.89
CA MET A 74 10.67 -3.33 1.70
C MET A 74 10.81 -4.84 1.52
N ILE A 75 9.84 -5.65 1.97
CA ILE A 75 9.86 -7.12 1.97
C ILE A 75 8.49 -7.64 1.53
N GLY A 76 8.45 -8.80 0.88
CA GLY A 76 7.22 -9.42 0.39
C GLY A 76 6.74 -8.78 -0.90
N THR A 77 5.71 -7.96 -0.86
CA THR A 77 5.22 -7.19 -2.02
C THR A 77 6.06 -5.92 -2.24
N ILE A 78 7.37 -6.11 -2.50
CA ILE A 78 8.33 -5.00 -2.61
C ILE A 78 7.86 -3.97 -3.63
N GLY A 79 7.95 -2.69 -3.27
CA GLY A 79 7.56 -1.58 -4.14
C GLY A 79 6.08 -1.18 -4.05
N ASN A 80 5.26 -1.89 -3.26
CA ASN A 80 3.96 -1.36 -2.89
C ASN A 80 4.15 -0.13 -2.02
N ILE A 81 3.41 0.93 -2.35
CA ILE A 81 3.48 2.21 -1.64
C ILE A 81 2.10 2.67 -1.21
N TYR A 82 2.07 3.45 -0.14
CA TYR A 82 0.88 4.14 0.34
C TYR A 82 1.27 5.56 0.77
N LEU A 83 0.52 6.55 0.31
CA LEU A 83 0.67 7.94 0.74
C LEU A 83 -0.31 8.20 1.90
N GLU A 84 0.22 8.49 3.08
CA GLU A 84 -0.59 8.79 4.25
C GLU A 84 -1.24 10.18 4.13
N ASN A 85 -2.55 10.23 4.11
CA ASN A 85 -3.30 11.49 4.00
C ASN A 85 -4.07 11.85 5.28
N ASN A 86 -4.11 10.93 6.27
CA ASN A 86 -4.76 11.17 7.54
C ASN A 86 -3.88 12.05 8.43
N PRO A 87 -4.38 13.16 8.97
CA PRO A 87 -3.64 13.99 9.92
C PRO A 87 -3.47 13.33 11.30
N HIS A 88 -4.25 12.28 11.60
CA HIS A 88 -4.22 11.56 12.87
C HIS A 88 -3.82 10.11 12.65
N VAL A 89 -2.50 9.84 12.66
CA VAL A 89 -1.95 8.51 12.45
C VAL A 89 -1.76 7.80 13.79
N GLU A 90 -2.40 6.65 13.95
CA GLU A 90 -2.43 5.89 15.21
C GLU A 90 -2.00 4.44 15.03
N TYR A 91 -1.08 4.18 14.12
CA TYR A 91 -0.53 2.86 13.89
C TYR A 91 1.00 2.89 13.81
N ALA A 92 1.63 1.75 14.02
CA ALA A 92 3.06 1.55 13.85
C ALA A 92 3.34 0.71 12.60
N CYS A 93 4.55 0.82 12.04
CA CYS A 93 4.99 0.05 10.87
C CYS A 93 6.10 -0.93 11.22
N LYS A 94 6.09 -2.10 10.55
CA LYS A 94 7.14 -3.11 10.63
C LYS A 94 7.67 -3.47 9.25
N ASN A 95 9.00 -3.49 9.08
CA ASN A 95 9.71 -3.83 7.83
C ASN A 95 9.24 -2.99 6.62
N MET A 96 8.97 -1.73 6.85
CA MET A 96 8.52 -0.78 5.83
C MET A 96 9.43 0.44 5.82
N GLY A 97 9.82 0.89 4.65
CA GLY A 97 10.46 2.18 4.46
C GLY A 97 9.44 3.30 4.62
N ILE A 98 9.87 4.40 5.22
CA ILE A 98 9.05 5.61 5.44
C ILE A 98 9.81 6.79 4.86
N PHE A 99 9.26 7.39 3.82
CA PHE A 99 9.77 8.64 3.25
C PHE A 99 9.01 9.79 3.90
N LYS A 100 9.71 10.67 4.59
CA LYS A 100 9.14 11.78 5.36
C LYS A 100 9.32 13.11 4.63
N PHE A 101 8.32 13.97 4.72
CA PHE A 101 8.28 15.26 4.04
C PHE A 101 7.98 16.42 4.96
N SER A 102 7.88 16.21 6.28
CA SER A 102 7.56 17.26 7.27
C SER A 102 6.37 18.12 6.86
N GLY A 103 5.31 17.50 6.36
CA GLY A 103 4.10 18.18 5.93
C GLY A 103 4.14 18.78 4.51
N ASN A 104 5.26 18.68 3.78
CA ASN A 104 5.35 19.17 2.39
C ASN A 104 4.59 18.26 1.42
N LYS A 105 3.31 18.53 1.26
CA LYS A 105 2.38 17.80 0.40
C LYS A 105 2.83 17.74 -1.06
N ALA A 106 3.40 18.81 -1.61
CA ALA A 106 3.80 18.86 -3.01
C ALA A 106 4.97 17.90 -3.31
N ASP A 107 5.97 17.87 -2.45
CA ASP A 107 7.10 16.96 -2.60
C ASP A 107 6.70 15.51 -2.31
N ALA A 108 5.79 15.28 -1.36
CA ALA A 108 5.22 13.96 -1.11
C ALA A 108 4.51 13.39 -2.35
N PHE A 109 3.63 14.17 -3.00
CA PHE A 109 2.98 13.73 -4.23
C PHE A 109 3.97 13.52 -5.39
N TRP A 110 4.98 14.39 -5.52
CA TRP A 110 6.01 14.19 -6.54
C TRP A 110 6.73 12.85 -6.35
N MET A 111 7.21 12.58 -5.13
CA MET A 111 7.89 11.33 -4.80
C MET A 111 6.96 10.13 -4.98
N TYR A 112 5.70 10.22 -4.59
CA TYR A 112 4.70 9.19 -4.77
C TYR A 112 4.53 8.78 -6.25
N TYR A 113 4.40 9.75 -7.15
CA TYR A 113 4.30 9.47 -8.59
C TYR A 113 5.62 9.00 -9.18
N TYR A 114 6.74 9.53 -8.71
CA TYR A 114 8.04 9.03 -9.11
C TYR A 114 8.22 7.55 -8.75
N LEU A 115 7.88 7.13 -7.53
CA LEU A 115 7.97 5.73 -7.10
C LEU A 115 7.09 4.79 -7.94
N LYS A 116 6.01 5.28 -8.54
CA LYS A 116 5.16 4.53 -9.49
C LYS A 116 5.76 4.46 -10.90
N SER A 117 6.75 5.25 -11.22
CA SER A 117 7.33 5.35 -12.57
C SER A 117 8.11 4.09 -12.97
N PRO A 118 8.24 3.81 -14.27
CA PRO A 118 9.11 2.73 -14.77
C PRO A 118 10.55 2.87 -14.31
N GLN A 119 11.09 4.09 -14.22
CA GLN A 119 12.45 4.37 -13.79
C GLN A 119 12.70 3.95 -12.35
N ALA A 120 11.82 4.34 -11.43
CA ALA A 120 11.93 3.93 -10.02
C ALA A 120 11.77 2.41 -9.87
N LYS A 121 10.83 1.79 -10.60
CA LYS A 121 10.64 0.35 -10.60
C LYS A 121 11.89 -0.39 -11.09
N ALA A 122 12.51 0.07 -12.18
CA ALA A 122 13.76 -0.50 -12.69
C ALA A 122 14.89 -0.37 -11.65
N TYR A 123 15.03 0.81 -11.04
CA TYR A 123 16.00 1.02 -9.95
C TYR A 123 15.79 0.05 -8.79
N ILE A 124 14.56 -0.10 -8.30
CA ILE A 124 14.22 -1.01 -7.23
C ILE A 124 14.65 -2.43 -7.59
N GLN A 125 14.29 -2.94 -8.77
CA GLN A 125 14.63 -4.30 -9.21
C GLN A 125 16.14 -4.58 -9.22
N THR A 126 16.96 -3.60 -9.60
CA THR A 126 18.42 -3.76 -9.66
C THR A 126 19.10 -3.63 -8.28
N HIS A 127 18.39 -3.12 -7.27
CA HIS A 127 18.94 -2.89 -5.92
C HIS A 127 18.39 -3.85 -4.87
N LEU A 128 17.61 -4.84 -5.26
CA LEU A 128 17.15 -5.89 -4.36
C LEU A 128 18.32 -6.71 -3.82
N ARG A 129 18.18 -7.17 -2.58
CA ARG A 129 19.12 -8.04 -1.88
C ARG A 129 18.40 -9.30 -1.39
N GLY A 130 19.18 -10.30 -1.02
CA GLY A 130 18.68 -11.56 -0.48
C GLY A 130 18.41 -12.63 -1.56
N SER A 131 18.99 -13.82 -1.37
CA SER A 131 18.84 -14.95 -2.28
C SER A 131 17.59 -15.78 -2.02
N THR A 132 17.20 -15.93 -0.75
CA THR A 132 16.02 -16.73 -0.35
C THR A 132 14.76 -15.86 -0.29
N GLN A 133 14.88 -14.67 0.27
CA GLN A 133 13.80 -13.69 0.33
C GLN A 133 14.37 -12.34 -0.08
N ALA A 134 13.93 -11.86 -1.24
CA ALA A 134 14.32 -10.55 -1.72
C ALA A 134 13.79 -9.44 -0.81
N TYR A 135 14.59 -8.41 -0.63
CA TYR A 135 14.20 -7.19 0.08
C TYR A 135 14.91 -5.97 -0.50
N MET A 136 14.31 -4.80 -0.32
CA MET A 136 14.91 -3.50 -0.64
C MET A 136 15.59 -2.94 0.61
N PRO A 137 16.94 -2.79 0.63
CA PRO A 137 17.62 -2.23 1.81
C PRO A 137 17.34 -0.74 1.96
N LEU A 138 17.32 -0.25 3.21
CA LEU A 138 17.10 1.18 3.51
C LEU A 138 18.13 2.09 2.82
N GLY A 139 19.40 1.67 2.74
CA GLY A 139 20.42 2.37 1.97
C GLY A 139 20.04 2.53 0.50
N GLY A 140 19.50 1.49 -0.12
CA GLY A 140 19.03 1.57 -1.50
C GLY A 140 17.86 2.53 -1.69
N LEU A 141 16.96 2.68 -0.70
CA LEU A 141 15.92 3.71 -0.75
C LEU A 141 16.52 5.12 -0.65
N ARG A 142 17.53 5.32 0.22
CA ARG A 142 18.21 6.62 0.40
C ARG A 142 18.99 7.04 -0.84
N ASP A 143 19.64 6.09 -1.49
CA ASP A 143 20.49 6.33 -2.66
C ASP A 143 19.68 6.49 -3.96
N MET A 144 18.37 6.22 -3.96
CA MET A 144 17.53 6.27 -5.15
C MET A 144 17.63 7.63 -5.85
N PRO A 145 17.94 7.67 -7.17
CA PRO A 145 18.03 8.92 -7.93
C PRO A 145 16.64 9.48 -8.22
N VAL A 146 16.31 10.64 -7.68
CA VAL A 146 15.02 11.33 -7.84
C VAL A 146 15.20 12.49 -8.80
N PRO A 147 14.48 12.54 -9.95
CA PRO A 147 14.49 13.68 -10.85
C PRO A 147 13.73 14.86 -10.21
N VAL A 148 14.30 16.04 -10.25
CA VAL A 148 13.75 17.26 -9.64
C VAL A 148 13.58 18.35 -10.70
N PRO A 149 12.46 18.36 -11.44
CA PRO A 149 12.12 19.46 -12.31
C PRO A 149 11.73 20.71 -11.51
N PRO A 150 11.65 21.89 -12.20
CA PRO A 150 11.14 23.11 -11.57
C PRO A 150 9.79 22.88 -10.89
N GLN A 151 9.54 23.59 -9.78
CA GLN A 151 8.32 23.43 -8.98
C GLN A 151 7.03 23.57 -9.80
N SER A 152 7.01 24.53 -10.74
CA SER A 152 5.86 24.71 -11.65
C SER A 152 5.57 23.48 -12.51
N VAL A 153 6.60 22.80 -12.97
CA VAL A 153 6.47 21.55 -13.77
C VAL A 153 5.97 20.42 -12.87
N ARG A 154 6.53 20.27 -11.65
CA ARG A 154 6.05 19.27 -10.67
C ARG A 154 4.58 19.47 -10.35
N ASN A 155 4.18 20.70 -10.07
CA ASN A 155 2.79 21.04 -9.79
C ASN A 155 1.86 20.75 -10.97
N ALA A 156 2.27 21.05 -12.19
CA ALA A 156 1.49 20.77 -13.40
C ALA A 156 1.30 19.25 -13.60
N ILE A 157 2.35 18.46 -13.42
CA ILE A 157 2.28 17.00 -13.53
C ILE A 157 1.37 16.42 -12.44
N ILE A 158 1.52 16.85 -11.20
CA ILE A 158 0.68 16.42 -10.06
C ILE A 158 -0.79 16.79 -10.31
N ALA A 159 -1.07 17.98 -10.84
CA ALA A 159 -2.44 18.42 -11.15
C ALA A 159 -3.14 17.55 -12.20
N ILE A 160 -2.38 16.90 -13.09
CA ILE A 160 -2.92 15.94 -14.08
C ILE A 160 -3.09 14.55 -13.47
N LEU A 161 -2.09 14.05 -12.73
CA LEU A 161 -2.07 12.67 -12.25
C LEU A 161 -3.00 12.43 -11.08
N ARG A 162 -3.11 13.40 -10.18
CA ARG A 162 -3.90 13.27 -8.96
C ARG A 162 -5.40 13.02 -9.22
N PRO A 163 -6.10 13.76 -10.09
CA PRO A 163 -7.50 13.47 -10.39
C PRO A 163 -7.71 12.09 -11.02
N VAL A 164 -6.73 11.58 -11.78
CA VAL A 164 -6.78 10.22 -12.33
C VAL A 164 -6.70 9.17 -11.23
N ASP A 165 -5.75 9.32 -10.29
CA ASP A 165 -5.64 8.44 -9.13
C ASP A 165 -6.91 8.48 -8.26
N GLU A 166 -7.44 9.68 -7.97
CA GLU A 166 -8.69 9.87 -7.22
C GLU A 166 -9.86 9.15 -7.90
N LYS A 167 -9.93 9.21 -9.24
CA LYS A 167 -10.96 8.50 -10.02
C LYS A 167 -10.81 6.99 -9.93
N ILE A 168 -9.58 6.47 -9.99
CA ILE A 168 -9.30 5.04 -9.80
C ILE A 168 -9.75 4.57 -8.42
N VAL A 169 -9.41 5.32 -7.36
CA VAL A 169 -9.84 5.02 -5.99
C VAL A 169 -11.37 4.99 -5.89
N CYS A 170 -12.03 6.00 -6.42
CA CYS A 170 -13.50 6.08 -6.43
C CYS A 170 -14.12 4.89 -7.17
N ASN A 171 -13.61 4.54 -8.35
CA ASN A 171 -14.12 3.41 -9.12
C ASN A 171 -13.93 2.08 -8.40
N ASN A 172 -12.78 1.87 -7.73
CA ASN A 172 -12.55 0.67 -6.93
C ASN A 172 -13.54 0.58 -5.77
N ALA A 173 -13.77 1.67 -5.04
CA ALA A 173 -14.77 1.70 -3.97
C ALA A 173 -16.20 1.41 -4.46
N ILE A 174 -16.56 1.90 -5.65
CA ILE A 174 -17.85 1.59 -6.30
C ILE A 174 -17.92 0.10 -6.63
N ASN A 175 -16.88 -0.48 -7.22
CA ASN A 175 -16.84 -1.90 -7.57
C ASN A 175 -16.97 -2.80 -6.34
N ASP A 176 -16.26 -2.47 -5.24
CA ASP A 176 -16.36 -3.21 -3.99
C ASP A 176 -17.78 -3.13 -3.40
N ASN A 177 -18.39 -1.96 -3.43
CA ASN A 177 -19.77 -1.77 -2.98
C ASN A 177 -20.77 -2.56 -3.82
N LEU A 178 -20.64 -2.53 -5.16
CA LEU A 178 -21.50 -3.30 -6.07
C LEU A 178 -21.36 -4.81 -5.84
N LEU A 179 -20.13 -5.29 -5.60
CA LEU A 179 -19.89 -6.69 -5.27
C LEU A 179 -20.57 -7.10 -3.95
N GLN A 180 -20.47 -6.25 -2.92
CA GLN A 180 -21.14 -6.48 -1.63
C GLN A 180 -22.67 -6.50 -1.80
N GLN A 181 -23.23 -5.58 -2.59
CA GLN A 181 -24.67 -5.56 -2.89
C GLN A 181 -25.12 -6.82 -3.64
N ALA A 182 -24.36 -7.24 -4.67
CA ALA A 182 -24.65 -8.47 -5.41
C ALA A 182 -24.61 -9.70 -4.50
N GLN A 183 -23.64 -9.79 -3.60
CA GLN A 183 -23.55 -10.87 -2.62
C GLN A 183 -24.70 -10.85 -1.62
N ALA A 184 -25.13 -9.67 -1.17
CA ALA A 184 -26.28 -9.53 -0.26
C ALA A 184 -27.57 -9.97 -0.94
N LEU A 185 -27.82 -9.53 -2.18
CA LEU A 185 -28.98 -9.94 -2.97
C LEU A 185 -28.98 -11.45 -3.23
N TYR A 186 -27.83 -12.02 -3.59
CA TYR A 186 -27.70 -13.47 -3.79
C TYR A 186 -28.06 -14.25 -2.52
N ARG A 187 -27.55 -13.82 -1.37
CA ARG A 187 -27.89 -14.45 -0.08
C ARG A 187 -29.37 -14.36 0.21
N GLU A 188 -29.97 -13.20 0.01
CA GLU A 188 -31.41 -13.00 0.25
C GLU A 188 -32.25 -13.85 -0.68
N MET A 189 -31.97 -13.82 -1.99
CA MET A 189 -32.79 -14.52 -2.98
C MET A 189 -32.59 -16.03 -3.00
N PHE A 190 -31.37 -16.52 -2.72
CA PHE A 190 -31.03 -17.93 -2.93
C PHE A 190 -30.63 -18.69 -1.67
N ILE A 191 -30.19 -18.03 -0.61
CA ILE A 191 -29.72 -18.70 0.60
C ILE A 191 -30.75 -18.58 1.75
N ASN A 192 -31.22 -17.36 2.01
CA ASN A 192 -32.12 -17.09 3.15
C ASN A 192 -33.59 -17.43 2.86
N THR A 193 -33.98 -17.60 1.60
CA THR A 193 -35.33 -18.02 1.24
C THR A 193 -35.57 -19.48 1.67
N THR A 194 -36.50 -19.68 2.58
CA THR A 194 -37.02 -21.01 3.00
C THR A 194 -37.90 -21.59 1.90
N ASN A 195 -37.31 -22.00 0.79
CA ASN A 195 -38.07 -22.70 -0.24
C ASN A 195 -37.79 -24.20 -0.13
N ASP A 196 -38.72 -24.98 0.35
CA ASP A 196 -38.65 -26.44 0.51
C ASP A 196 -38.39 -27.21 -0.81
N GLN A 197 -38.35 -26.51 -1.96
CA GLN A 197 -38.10 -27.09 -3.27
C GLN A 197 -36.65 -27.08 -3.73
N ARG A 198 -35.70 -26.69 -2.87
CA ARG A 198 -34.27 -26.71 -3.22
C ARG A 198 -33.79 -28.14 -3.39
N ARG A 199 -33.34 -28.45 -4.57
CA ARG A 199 -32.71 -29.73 -4.88
C ARG A 199 -31.20 -29.56 -4.97
N THR A 200 -30.46 -30.40 -4.25
CA THR A 200 -29.00 -30.52 -4.41
C THR A 200 -28.71 -31.52 -5.55
N CYS A 201 -27.90 -31.12 -6.48
CA CYS A 201 -27.49 -31.96 -7.61
C CYS A 201 -25.96 -31.76 -7.85
N ARG A 202 -25.39 -32.62 -8.67
CA ARG A 202 -24.00 -32.45 -9.10
C ARG A 202 -23.90 -31.32 -10.13
N ALA A 203 -22.78 -30.59 -10.11
CA ALA A 203 -22.54 -29.52 -11.07
C ALA A 203 -22.60 -30.00 -12.52
N GLU A 204 -22.15 -31.23 -12.80
CA GLU A 204 -22.18 -31.88 -14.13
C GLU A 204 -23.59 -32.13 -14.67
N GLU A 205 -24.62 -32.09 -13.83
CA GLU A 205 -26.01 -32.22 -14.27
C GLU A 205 -26.55 -30.92 -14.90
N TYR A 206 -25.88 -29.79 -14.68
CA TYR A 206 -26.31 -28.47 -15.13
C TYR A 206 -25.30 -27.74 -16.02
N PHE A 207 -24.03 -28.14 -15.96
CA PHE A 207 -22.94 -27.46 -16.66
C PHE A 207 -22.02 -28.48 -17.35
N ASP A 208 -21.63 -28.16 -18.56
CA ASP A 208 -20.50 -28.85 -19.20
C ASP A 208 -19.20 -28.34 -18.58
N ILE A 209 -18.54 -29.21 -17.81
CA ILE A 209 -17.29 -28.88 -17.12
C ILE A 209 -16.13 -29.35 -17.97
N ALA A 210 -15.38 -28.39 -18.54
CA ALA A 210 -14.14 -28.67 -19.25
C ALA A 210 -12.92 -28.19 -18.46
N ILE A 211 -11.87 -28.99 -18.40
CA ILE A 211 -10.58 -28.59 -17.84
C ILE A 211 -9.88 -27.73 -18.90
N GLY A 212 -9.63 -26.47 -18.58
CA GLY A 212 -8.80 -25.60 -19.41
C GLY A 212 -7.36 -26.15 -19.51
N LYS A 213 -6.80 -26.20 -20.69
CA LYS A 213 -5.36 -26.45 -20.85
C LYS A 213 -4.63 -25.22 -20.34
N THR A 214 -3.67 -25.41 -19.44
CA THR A 214 -2.72 -24.36 -19.06
C THR A 214 -1.94 -23.95 -20.31
N PRO A 215 -1.83 -22.67 -20.63
CA PRO A 215 -1.05 -22.18 -21.77
C PRO A 215 0.44 -22.48 -21.59
#